data_e563cc7550f266c9f0daffd70cdafdc3
#
_entry.id   e563cc7550f266c9f0daffd70cdafdc3
#
_cell.length_a   1.000
_cell.length_b   1.000
_cell.length_c   1.000
_cell.angle_alpha   90.00
_cell.angle_beta   90.00
_cell.angle_gamma   90.00
#
_symmetry.space_group_name_H-M   'P 1'
#
loop_
_entity.id
_entity.type
_entity.pdbx_description
1 polymer ?
#
loop_
_entity_poly.entity_id
_entity_poly.type
_entity_poly.pdbx_seq_one_letter_code
_entity_poly.pdbx_strand_id
1 'polypeptide(L)'
;LNKFADVAEDGTYTSSIESKNRRFFTMLATLVRGRLGVGASAAGATRAGLAIAVKYANIRRQFEAGEVGEESRLIDYRVHRRRLLIPLAKSYALAMFQNKLLDRFQEQTDAIMAGDWDPANPTREQDRAGREMESLAAIFKATAATHANATLQECREACGGAGYMSENLLTTFRAYVDIFTTFEGDDTILRQLVGKNLLTAYGWEVSEMSPFGMAKFVVSNIGDILTRRSGIAASVQSLSD
;
A
#
# COMPACT_ATOMS: atom_id res chain seq x y z
N LEU A 1 26.02 -11.26 -3.82
CA LEU A 1 26.64 -11.11 -2.49
C LEU A 1 27.97 -10.39 -2.57
N ASN A 2 28.83 -10.72 -3.50
CA ASN A 2 30.21 -10.18 -3.60
C ASN A 2 30.32 -8.66 -3.80
N LYS A 3 29.22 -7.97 -4.09
CA LYS A 3 29.20 -6.49 -4.15
C LYS A 3 29.40 -5.83 -2.77
N PHE A 4 28.96 -6.48 -1.70
CA PHE A 4 28.95 -5.90 -0.35
C PHE A 4 29.74 -6.71 0.67
N ALA A 5 30.13 -7.91 0.34
CA ALA A 5 30.85 -8.80 1.23
C ALA A 5 31.66 -9.82 0.44
N ASP A 6 32.79 -10.24 0.99
CA ASP A 6 33.63 -11.32 0.49
C ASP A 6 34.02 -12.25 1.62
N VAL A 7 34.24 -13.51 1.30
CA VAL A 7 34.72 -14.53 2.23
C VAL A 7 35.98 -15.17 1.62
N ALA A 8 37.13 -14.95 2.24
CA ALA A 8 38.38 -15.52 1.81
C ALA A 8 38.41 -17.06 2.00
N GLU A 9 39.38 -17.75 1.39
CA GLU A 9 39.49 -19.21 1.47
C GLU A 9 39.67 -19.72 2.91
N ASP A 10 40.23 -18.92 3.80
CA ASP A 10 40.41 -19.21 5.22
C ASP A 10 39.12 -18.95 6.05
N GLY A 11 38.03 -18.55 5.41
CA GLY A 11 36.76 -18.22 6.06
C GLY A 11 36.69 -16.80 6.61
N THR A 12 37.69 -15.96 6.39
CA THR A 12 37.69 -14.56 6.84
C THR A 12 36.67 -13.75 6.07
N TYR A 13 35.70 -13.15 6.80
CA TYR A 13 34.65 -12.29 6.24
C TYR A 13 35.11 -10.84 6.18
N THR A 14 35.03 -10.24 5.01
CA THR A 14 35.30 -8.82 4.78
C THR A 14 34.08 -8.10 4.14
N SER A 15 33.96 -6.81 4.37
CA SER A 15 32.88 -6.00 3.76
C SER A 15 33.32 -4.55 3.61
N SER A 16 32.96 -3.93 2.50
CA SER A 16 33.13 -2.50 2.27
C SER A 16 32.27 -1.64 3.20
N ILE A 17 31.26 -2.23 3.87
CA ILE A 17 30.38 -1.55 4.82
C ILE A 17 30.78 -1.99 6.24
N GLU A 18 31.45 -1.13 7.00
CA GLU A 18 31.98 -1.44 8.34
C GLU A 18 30.87 -1.79 9.35
N SER A 19 29.79 -1.03 9.36
CA SER A 19 28.69 -1.21 10.32
C SER A 19 27.83 -2.45 9.97
N LYS A 20 27.75 -3.42 10.90
CA LYS A 20 26.90 -4.62 10.77
C LYS A 20 25.42 -4.27 10.50
N ASN A 21 24.90 -3.28 11.21
CA ASN A 21 23.51 -2.84 11.03
C ASN A 21 23.32 -2.21 9.64
N ARG A 22 24.26 -1.39 9.20
CA ARG A 22 24.18 -0.76 7.87
C ARG A 22 24.23 -1.81 6.76
N ARG A 23 25.11 -2.84 6.87
CA ARG A 23 25.13 -3.97 5.92
C ARG A 23 23.78 -4.65 5.82
N PHE A 24 23.17 -4.96 6.97
CA PHE A 24 21.86 -5.61 7.04
C PHE A 24 20.80 -4.77 6.35
N PHE A 25 20.69 -3.47 6.68
CA PHE A 25 19.69 -2.59 6.07
C PHE A 25 19.95 -2.31 4.59
N THR A 26 21.21 -2.24 4.16
CA THR A 26 21.56 -2.12 2.72
C THR A 26 21.08 -3.34 1.93
N MET A 27 21.22 -4.54 2.49
CA MET A 27 20.68 -5.75 1.86
C MET A 27 19.14 -5.80 1.89
N LEU A 28 18.52 -5.33 2.96
CA LEU A 28 17.04 -5.23 3.05
C LEU A 28 16.45 -4.23 2.07
N ALA A 29 17.19 -3.21 1.65
CA ALA A 29 16.73 -2.25 0.65
C ALA A 29 16.36 -2.92 -0.69
N THR A 30 16.92 -4.10 -0.99
CA THR A 30 16.54 -4.90 -2.17
C THR A 30 15.09 -5.38 -2.12
N LEU A 31 14.50 -5.49 -0.93
CA LEU A 31 13.09 -5.87 -0.73
C LEU A 31 12.10 -4.79 -1.19
N VAL A 32 12.53 -3.55 -1.35
CA VAL A 32 11.67 -2.47 -1.88
C VAL A 32 11.06 -2.88 -3.23
N ARG A 33 11.89 -3.43 -4.12
CA ARG A 33 11.45 -3.89 -5.46
C ARG A 33 10.43 -5.02 -5.36
N GLY A 34 10.66 -6.00 -4.48
CA GLY A 34 9.74 -7.11 -4.25
C GLY A 34 8.39 -6.61 -3.70
N ARG A 35 8.41 -5.70 -2.72
CA ARG A 35 7.19 -5.08 -2.16
C ARG A 35 6.38 -4.32 -3.21
N LEU A 36 7.04 -3.57 -4.10
CA LEU A 36 6.38 -2.91 -5.23
C LEU A 36 5.73 -3.91 -6.17
N GLY A 37 6.44 -5.00 -6.51
CA GLY A 37 5.92 -6.07 -7.38
C GLY A 37 4.70 -6.77 -6.80
N VAL A 38 4.75 -7.13 -5.51
CA VAL A 38 3.62 -7.77 -4.81
C VAL A 38 2.42 -6.83 -4.69
N GLY A 39 2.65 -5.56 -4.33
CA GLY A 39 1.58 -4.56 -4.28
C GLY A 39 0.92 -4.35 -5.64
N ALA A 40 1.70 -4.29 -6.72
CA ALA A 40 1.20 -4.18 -8.08
C ALA A 40 0.40 -5.42 -8.52
N SER A 41 0.85 -6.62 -8.15
CA SER A 41 0.15 -7.89 -8.42
C SER A 41 -1.19 -7.94 -7.68
N ALA A 42 -1.23 -7.52 -6.41
CA ALA A 42 -2.46 -7.41 -5.62
C ALA A 42 -3.46 -6.43 -6.26
N ALA A 43 -2.99 -5.26 -6.68
CA ALA A 43 -3.81 -4.27 -7.38
C ALA A 43 -4.31 -4.80 -8.74
N GLY A 44 -3.50 -5.58 -9.45
CA GLY A 44 -3.88 -6.27 -10.70
C GLY A 44 -5.00 -7.28 -10.49
N ALA A 45 -4.84 -8.17 -9.51
CA ALA A 45 -5.85 -9.17 -9.14
C ALA A 45 -7.19 -8.53 -8.72
N THR A 46 -7.12 -7.43 -7.95
CA THR A 46 -8.30 -6.66 -7.56
C THR A 46 -9.08 -6.14 -8.77
N ARG A 47 -8.38 -5.54 -9.74
CA ARG A 47 -9.01 -5.03 -10.97
C ARG A 47 -9.65 -6.15 -11.79
N ALA A 48 -8.98 -7.31 -11.91
CA ALA A 48 -9.53 -8.48 -12.60
C ALA A 48 -10.81 -8.98 -11.93
N GLY A 49 -10.80 -9.14 -10.60
CA GLY A 49 -11.97 -9.56 -9.84
C GLY A 49 -13.14 -8.60 -9.96
N LEU A 50 -12.90 -7.29 -9.87
CA LEU A 50 -13.92 -6.26 -10.05
C LEU A 50 -14.50 -6.29 -11.48
N ALA A 51 -13.65 -6.47 -12.50
CA ALA A 51 -14.12 -6.56 -13.88
C ALA A 51 -15.08 -7.75 -14.07
N ILE A 52 -14.77 -8.91 -13.47
CA ILE A 52 -15.62 -10.10 -13.50
C ILE A 52 -16.96 -9.80 -12.80
N ALA A 53 -16.92 -9.27 -11.58
CA ALA A 53 -18.11 -9.01 -10.78
C ALA A 53 -19.02 -7.95 -11.42
N VAL A 54 -18.45 -6.89 -11.98
CA VAL A 54 -19.23 -5.84 -12.68
C VAL A 54 -19.86 -6.39 -13.96
N LYS A 55 -19.13 -7.18 -14.75
CA LYS A 55 -19.70 -7.83 -15.94
C LYS A 55 -20.85 -8.77 -15.56
N TYR A 56 -20.67 -9.60 -14.53
CA TYR A 56 -21.70 -10.49 -14.05
C TYR A 56 -22.94 -9.70 -13.60
N ALA A 57 -22.76 -8.63 -12.81
CA ALA A 57 -23.87 -7.80 -12.32
C ALA A 57 -24.66 -7.11 -13.44
N ASN A 58 -24.04 -6.83 -14.60
CA ASN A 58 -24.71 -6.27 -15.76
C ASN A 58 -25.53 -7.29 -16.57
N ILE A 59 -25.22 -8.58 -16.44
CA ILE A 59 -25.86 -9.65 -17.19
C ILE A 59 -26.92 -10.36 -16.34
N ARG A 60 -26.55 -10.69 -15.08
CA ARG A 60 -27.42 -11.44 -14.19
C ARG A 60 -28.64 -10.62 -13.77
N ARG A 61 -29.80 -11.20 -13.97
CA ARG A 61 -31.11 -10.66 -13.53
C ARG A 61 -31.64 -11.49 -12.37
N GLN A 62 -32.37 -10.86 -11.47
CA GLN A 62 -33.00 -11.51 -10.31
C GLN A 62 -34.03 -10.57 -9.67
N PHE A 63 -35.17 -11.11 -9.34
CA PHE A 63 -36.32 -10.44 -8.77
C PHE A 63 -36.91 -9.32 -9.67
N GLU A 64 -38.20 -9.18 -9.62
CA GLU A 64 -38.93 -8.07 -10.23
C GLU A 64 -38.77 -6.81 -9.37
N ALA A 65 -38.31 -5.73 -9.96
CA ALA A 65 -38.11 -4.45 -9.24
C ALA A 65 -38.61 -3.25 -10.07
N GLY A 66 -39.66 -3.45 -10.85
CA GLY A 66 -40.24 -2.42 -11.71
C GLY A 66 -41.49 -2.93 -12.43
N GLU A 67 -41.40 -3.15 -13.74
CA GLU A 67 -42.49 -3.70 -14.53
C GLU A 67 -42.76 -5.17 -14.20
N VAL A 68 -44.01 -5.53 -14.14
CA VAL A 68 -44.45 -6.90 -13.84
C VAL A 68 -43.97 -7.86 -14.95
N GLY A 69 -43.26 -8.91 -14.54
CA GLY A 69 -42.76 -9.95 -15.46
C GLY A 69 -41.32 -9.78 -15.94
N GLU A 70 -40.61 -8.68 -15.60
CA GLU A 70 -39.19 -8.51 -15.90
C GLU A 70 -38.30 -8.49 -14.66
N GLU A 71 -37.33 -9.38 -14.61
CA GLU A 71 -36.29 -9.36 -13.58
C GLU A 71 -35.29 -8.23 -13.82
N SER A 72 -34.94 -7.51 -12.76
CA SER A 72 -33.94 -6.45 -12.78
C SER A 72 -32.52 -6.98 -12.77
N ARG A 73 -31.58 -6.30 -13.44
CA ARG A 73 -30.15 -6.63 -13.39
C ARG A 73 -29.61 -6.37 -11.98
N LEU A 74 -28.65 -7.18 -11.54
CA LEU A 74 -28.05 -6.99 -10.21
C LEU A 74 -27.41 -5.60 -10.05
N ILE A 75 -26.84 -5.04 -11.12
CA ILE A 75 -26.20 -3.72 -11.09
C ILE A 75 -27.21 -2.58 -10.81
N ASP A 76 -28.49 -2.78 -11.06
CA ASP A 76 -29.52 -1.77 -10.84
C ASP A 76 -29.90 -1.63 -9.34
N TYR A 77 -29.59 -2.64 -8.53
CA TYR A 77 -29.81 -2.58 -7.07
C TYR A 77 -28.74 -1.71 -6.38
N ARG A 78 -29.17 -0.70 -5.63
CA ARG A 78 -28.27 0.24 -4.92
C ARG A 78 -27.31 -0.47 -3.96
N VAL A 79 -27.78 -1.47 -3.23
CA VAL A 79 -26.96 -2.24 -2.29
C VAL A 79 -25.88 -3.00 -3.04
N HIS A 80 -26.20 -3.65 -4.18
CA HIS A 80 -25.24 -4.36 -5.00
C HIS A 80 -24.18 -3.42 -5.59
N ARG A 81 -24.61 -2.28 -6.14
CA ARG A 81 -23.68 -1.24 -6.63
C ARG A 81 -22.70 -0.77 -5.56
N ARG A 82 -23.20 -0.51 -4.34
CA ARG A 82 -22.37 -0.06 -3.23
C ARG A 82 -21.26 -1.06 -2.88
N ARG A 83 -21.55 -2.38 -2.95
CA ARG A 83 -20.56 -3.45 -2.73
C ARG A 83 -19.37 -3.35 -3.70
N LEU A 84 -19.61 -2.96 -4.95
CA LEU A 84 -18.59 -2.90 -6.00
C LEU A 84 -17.96 -1.51 -6.15
N LEU A 85 -18.70 -0.43 -5.97
CA LEU A 85 -18.22 0.95 -6.16
C LEU A 85 -17.18 1.37 -5.12
N ILE A 86 -17.34 0.98 -3.85
CA ILE A 86 -16.38 1.33 -2.80
C ILE A 86 -15.00 0.70 -3.06
N PRO A 87 -14.88 -0.62 -3.30
CA PRO A 87 -13.59 -1.21 -3.64
C PRO A 87 -13.05 -0.72 -4.99
N LEU A 88 -13.91 -0.41 -5.95
CA LEU A 88 -13.49 0.17 -7.23
C LEU A 88 -12.81 1.54 -7.03
N ALA A 89 -13.41 2.44 -6.25
CA ALA A 89 -12.82 3.75 -5.95
C ALA A 89 -11.46 3.62 -5.25
N LYS A 90 -11.33 2.71 -4.29
CA LYS A 90 -10.03 2.39 -3.63
C LYS A 90 -9.01 1.85 -4.63
N SER A 91 -9.43 1.02 -5.58
CA SER A 91 -8.55 0.47 -6.62
C SER A 91 -8.01 1.55 -7.55
N TYR A 92 -8.80 2.57 -7.89
CA TYR A 92 -8.31 3.75 -8.64
C TYR A 92 -7.27 4.52 -7.84
N ALA A 93 -7.54 4.80 -6.56
CA ALA A 93 -6.57 5.50 -5.69
C ALA A 93 -5.24 4.73 -5.58
N LEU A 94 -5.30 3.41 -5.41
CA LEU A 94 -4.11 2.56 -5.37
C LEU A 94 -3.36 2.54 -6.70
N ALA A 95 -4.06 2.54 -7.83
CA ALA A 95 -3.42 2.59 -9.15
C ALA A 95 -2.68 3.91 -9.39
N MET A 96 -3.29 5.04 -9.01
CA MET A 96 -2.64 6.35 -9.10
C MET A 96 -1.42 6.45 -8.18
N PHE A 97 -1.52 5.92 -6.96
CA PHE A 97 -0.42 5.86 -6.02
C PHE A 97 0.72 4.97 -6.53
N GLN A 98 0.38 3.79 -7.07
CA GLN A 98 1.34 2.86 -7.69
C GLN A 98 2.15 3.55 -8.78
N ASN A 99 1.52 4.26 -9.71
CA ASN A 99 2.22 4.93 -10.80
C ASN A 99 3.25 5.93 -10.28
N LYS A 100 2.83 6.83 -9.38
CA LYS A 100 3.74 7.80 -8.76
C LYS A 100 4.89 7.15 -7.99
N LEU A 101 4.62 6.01 -7.35
CA LEU A 101 5.63 5.29 -6.59
C LEU A 101 6.65 4.61 -7.50
N LEU A 102 6.20 4.08 -8.63
CA LEU A 102 7.08 3.49 -9.66
C LEU A 102 7.96 4.55 -10.33
N ASP A 103 7.41 5.73 -10.63
CA ASP A 103 8.17 6.86 -11.19
C ASP A 103 9.32 7.24 -10.23
N ARG A 104 9.02 7.45 -8.95
CA ARG A 104 10.05 7.75 -7.93
C ARG A 104 11.07 6.64 -7.76
N PHE A 105 10.64 5.38 -7.81
CA PHE A 105 11.56 4.24 -7.72
C PHE A 105 12.48 4.18 -8.94
N GLN A 106 11.96 4.50 -10.13
CA GLN A 106 12.77 4.58 -11.35
C GLN A 106 13.80 5.71 -11.26
N GLU A 107 13.40 6.92 -10.87
CA GLU A 107 14.31 8.05 -10.66
C GLU A 107 15.47 7.71 -9.72
N GLN A 108 15.18 7.07 -8.58
CA GLN A 108 16.22 6.62 -7.65
C GLN A 108 17.13 5.54 -8.25
N THR A 109 16.54 4.62 -9.00
CA THR A 109 17.31 3.56 -9.68
C THR A 109 18.25 4.15 -10.73
N ASP A 110 17.78 5.10 -11.51
CA ASP A 110 18.55 5.77 -12.54
C ASP A 110 19.72 6.57 -11.94
N ALA A 111 19.50 7.28 -10.84
CA ALA A 111 20.55 7.99 -10.11
C ALA A 111 21.63 7.00 -9.55
N ILE A 112 21.23 5.84 -9.05
CA ILE A 112 22.18 4.80 -8.61
C ILE A 112 22.96 4.24 -9.79
N MET A 113 22.32 4.02 -10.92
CA MET A 113 22.98 3.47 -12.13
C MET A 113 23.91 4.48 -12.78
N ALA A 114 23.62 5.78 -12.71
CA ALA A 114 24.46 6.86 -13.16
C ALA A 114 25.69 7.11 -12.25
N GLY A 115 25.68 6.57 -11.03
CA GLY A 115 26.72 6.81 -10.03
C GLY A 115 26.52 8.07 -9.19
N ASP A 116 25.39 8.76 -9.37
CA ASP A 116 25.03 9.98 -8.61
C ASP A 116 24.57 9.65 -7.18
N TRP A 117 24.22 8.39 -6.92
CA TRP A 117 23.82 7.89 -5.62
C TRP A 117 24.57 6.58 -5.29
N ASP A 118 25.44 6.62 -4.27
CA ASP A 118 26.05 5.42 -3.71
C ASP A 118 25.21 4.89 -2.53
N PRO A 119 24.51 3.76 -2.67
CA PRO A 119 23.74 3.17 -1.57
C PRO A 119 24.58 2.75 -0.36
N ALA A 120 25.90 2.51 -0.56
CA ALA A 120 26.82 2.16 0.53
C ALA A 120 27.23 3.39 1.34
N ASN A 121 27.33 4.57 0.70
CA ASN A 121 27.72 5.83 1.32
C ASN A 121 26.79 6.99 0.91
N PRO A 122 25.49 6.90 1.22
CA PRO A 122 24.55 7.93 0.81
C PRO A 122 24.79 9.24 1.57
N THR A 123 24.50 10.37 0.91
CA THR A 123 24.36 11.64 1.60
C THR A 123 23.16 11.57 2.55
N ARG A 124 23.06 12.54 3.46
CA ARG A 124 21.91 12.62 4.39
C ARG A 124 20.57 12.72 3.67
N GLU A 125 20.52 13.47 2.59
CA GLU A 125 19.32 13.63 1.76
C GLU A 125 18.95 12.32 1.05
N GLN A 126 19.94 11.62 0.48
CA GLN A 126 19.75 10.32 -0.16
C GLN A 126 19.29 9.25 0.85
N ASP A 127 19.85 9.23 2.07
CA ASP A 127 19.41 8.31 3.15
C ASP A 127 17.95 8.59 3.53
N ARG A 128 17.55 9.88 3.64
CA ARG A 128 16.15 10.26 3.88
C ARG A 128 15.23 9.81 2.75
N ALA A 129 15.59 10.06 1.51
CA ALA A 129 14.81 9.65 0.34
C ALA A 129 14.69 8.11 0.23
N GLY A 130 15.74 7.38 0.54
CA GLY A 130 15.74 5.91 0.60
C GLY A 130 14.79 5.36 1.65
N ARG A 131 14.79 5.92 2.86
CA ARG A 131 13.86 5.52 3.95
C ARG A 131 12.41 5.87 3.63
N GLU A 132 12.18 7.01 2.97
CA GLU A 132 10.85 7.38 2.51
C GLU A 132 10.34 6.37 1.48
N MET A 133 11.17 6.01 0.50
CA MET A 133 10.83 5.00 -0.52
C MET A 133 10.53 3.64 0.13
N GLU A 134 11.34 3.19 1.10
CA GLU A 134 11.10 1.96 1.84
C GLU A 134 9.73 1.98 2.54
N SER A 135 9.40 3.09 3.19
CA SER A 135 8.12 3.28 3.88
C SER A 135 6.94 3.29 2.91
N LEU A 136 7.07 3.99 1.78
CA LEU A 136 6.04 4.05 0.75
C LEU A 136 5.80 2.68 0.09
N ALA A 137 6.86 1.94 -0.22
CA ALA A 137 6.76 0.59 -0.75
C ALA A 137 6.12 -0.38 0.26
N ALA A 138 6.48 -0.28 1.53
CA ALA A 138 5.92 -1.10 2.60
C ALA A 138 4.43 -0.85 2.79
N ILE A 139 4.00 0.42 2.91
CA ILE A 139 2.58 0.74 3.09
C ILE A 139 1.75 0.45 1.84
N PHE A 140 2.32 0.64 0.65
CA PHE A 140 1.66 0.27 -0.61
C PHE A 140 1.39 -1.23 -0.66
N LYS A 141 2.40 -2.07 -0.42
CA LYS A 141 2.26 -3.54 -0.38
C LYS A 141 1.20 -3.96 0.62
N ALA A 142 1.29 -3.51 1.87
CA ALA A 142 0.36 -3.89 2.94
C ALA A 142 -1.08 -3.44 2.63
N THR A 143 -1.26 -2.22 2.09
CA THR A 143 -2.58 -1.70 1.76
C THR A 143 -3.18 -2.43 0.56
N ALA A 144 -2.39 -2.66 -0.49
CA ALA A 144 -2.85 -3.33 -1.71
C ALA A 144 -3.21 -4.81 -1.43
N ALA A 145 -2.39 -5.52 -0.64
CA ALA A 145 -2.65 -6.92 -0.26
C ALA A 145 -3.94 -7.05 0.58
N THR A 146 -4.09 -6.24 1.61
CA THR A 146 -5.32 -6.20 2.43
C THR A 146 -6.54 -5.85 1.58
N HIS A 147 -6.43 -4.86 0.69
CA HIS A 147 -7.51 -4.45 -0.21
C HIS A 147 -7.89 -5.55 -1.19
N ALA A 148 -6.91 -6.26 -1.76
CA ALA A 148 -7.14 -7.35 -2.70
C ALA A 148 -7.91 -8.51 -2.05
N ASN A 149 -7.50 -8.94 -0.86
CA ASN A 149 -8.17 -10.00 -0.11
C ASN A 149 -9.64 -9.64 0.17
N ALA A 150 -9.90 -8.44 0.70
CA ALA A 150 -11.25 -7.98 0.99
C ALA A 150 -12.11 -7.84 -0.29
N THR A 151 -11.54 -7.26 -1.34
CA THR A 151 -12.28 -7.00 -2.59
C THR A 151 -12.59 -8.28 -3.35
N LEU A 152 -11.65 -9.22 -3.44
CA LEU A 152 -11.91 -10.50 -4.12
C LEU A 152 -12.92 -11.35 -3.36
N GLN A 153 -12.93 -11.29 -2.03
CA GLN A 153 -14.00 -11.89 -1.24
C GLN A 153 -15.36 -11.28 -1.60
N GLU A 154 -15.44 -9.95 -1.63
CA GLU A 154 -16.66 -9.23 -1.98
C GLU A 154 -17.13 -9.52 -3.41
N CYS A 155 -16.21 -9.57 -4.39
CA CYS A 155 -16.49 -9.93 -5.77
C CYS A 155 -17.04 -11.36 -5.90
N ARG A 156 -16.44 -12.31 -5.18
CA ARG A 156 -16.91 -13.70 -5.15
C ARG A 156 -18.34 -13.79 -4.63
N GLU A 157 -18.63 -13.10 -3.54
CA GLU A 157 -19.97 -13.10 -2.93
C GLU A 157 -20.99 -12.37 -3.81
N ALA A 158 -20.59 -11.26 -4.43
CA ALA A 158 -21.43 -10.49 -5.34
C ALA A 158 -21.87 -11.28 -6.58
N CYS A 159 -21.10 -12.30 -6.98
CA CYS A 159 -21.45 -13.21 -8.08
C CYS A 159 -22.27 -14.43 -7.63
N GLY A 160 -22.63 -14.54 -6.34
CA GLY A 160 -23.39 -15.66 -5.81
C GLY A 160 -22.73 -17.01 -6.05
N GLY A 161 -23.49 -18.02 -6.48
CA GLY A 161 -22.98 -19.36 -6.82
C GLY A 161 -21.97 -19.35 -7.97
N ALA A 162 -22.17 -18.49 -8.97
CA ALA A 162 -21.23 -18.34 -10.08
C ALA A 162 -19.84 -17.86 -9.61
N GLY A 163 -19.76 -17.06 -8.53
CA GLY A 163 -18.49 -16.63 -7.96
C GLY A 163 -17.69 -17.75 -7.29
N TYR A 164 -18.30 -18.88 -7.03
CA TYR A 164 -17.63 -20.06 -6.46
C TYR A 164 -17.11 -21.04 -7.51
N MET A 165 -17.61 -20.94 -8.75
CA MET A 165 -17.23 -21.81 -9.84
C MET A 165 -15.79 -21.52 -10.31
N SER A 166 -15.00 -22.56 -10.52
CA SER A 166 -13.56 -22.44 -10.82
C SER A 166 -13.29 -21.73 -12.15
N GLU A 167 -14.15 -21.91 -13.14
CA GLU A 167 -14.07 -21.27 -14.45
C GLU A 167 -14.19 -19.74 -14.39
N ASN A 168 -14.78 -19.19 -13.34
CA ASN A 168 -14.90 -17.76 -13.11
C ASN A 168 -13.71 -17.13 -12.33
N LEU A 169 -12.73 -17.95 -11.96
CA LEU A 169 -11.41 -17.57 -11.41
C LEU A 169 -11.41 -16.81 -10.07
N LEU A 170 -12.55 -16.41 -9.54
CA LEU A 170 -12.60 -15.59 -8.30
C LEU A 170 -12.06 -16.33 -7.08
N THR A 171 -12.36 -17.62 -6.95
CA THR A 171 -11.81 -18.49 -5.88
C THR A 171 -10.31 -18.69 -6.04
N THR A 172 -9.84 -18.84 -7.27
CA THR A 172 -8.42 -18.98 -7.60
C THR A 172 -7.65 -17.70 -7.27
N PHE A 173 -8.16 -16.53 -7.68
CA PHE A 173 -7.53 -15.25 -7.34
C PHE A 173 -7.47 -15.02 -5.82
N ARG A 174 -8.53 -15.38 -5.09
CA ARG A 174 -8.52 -15.30 -3.62
C ARG A 174 -7.41 -16.17 -3.01
N ALA A 175 -7.30 -17.42 -3.46
CA ALA A 175 -6.27 -18.32 -2.95
C ALA A 175 -4.86 -17.79 -3.23
N TYR A 176 -4.63 -17.16 -4.39
CA TYR A 176 -3.33 -16.61 -4.74
C TYR A 176 -2.97 -15.32 -4.01
N VAL A 177 -3.92 -14.43 -3.73
CA VAL A 177 -3.61 -13.17 -3.04
C VAL A 177 -3.52 -13.32 -1.53
N ASP A 178 -3.98 -14.42 -0.97
CA ASP A 178 -3.93 -14.68 0.47
C ASP A 178 -2.51 -14.57 1.01
N ILE A 179 -1.54 -15.18 0.33
CA ILE A 179 -0.13 -15.14 0.72
C ILE A 179 0.49 -13.74 0.64
N PHE A 180 -0.12 -12.81 -0.12
CA PHE A 180 0.41 -11.45 -0.29
C PHE A 180 0.42 -10.64 1.00
N THR A 181 -0.37 -11.00 1.99
CA THR A 181 -0.34 -10.37 3.31
C THR A 181 0.88 -10.79 4.15
N THR A 182 1.54 -11.88 3.78
CA THR A 182 2.59 -12.53 4.58
C THR A 182 3.97 -12.35 3.98
N PHE A 183 4.19 -12.75 2.72
CA PHE A 183 5.53 -12.73 2.12
C PHE A 183 5.95 -11.32 1.69
N GLU A 184 7.23 -11.11 1.41
CA GLU A 184 7.87 -9.79 1.24
C GLU A 184 7.67 -8.85 2.46
N GLY A 185 7.35 -9.45 3.60
CA GLY A 185 7.10 -8.83 4.89
C GLY A 185 5.64 -8.86 5.28
N ASP A 186 5.36 -9.42 6.46
CA ASP A 186 4.02 -9.41 7.05
C ASP A 186 3.45 -7.99 7.13
N ASP A 187 2.18 -7.83 6.76
CA ASP A 187 1.52 -6.52 6.69
C ASP A 187 1.53 -5.76 8.03
N THR A 188 1.47 -6.47 9.16
CA THR A 188 1.53 -5.86 10.50
C THR A 188 2.93 -5.30 10.77
N ILE A 189 3.96 -6.07 10.44
CA ILE A 189 5.36 -5.66 10.60
C ILE A 189 5.69 -4.50 9.66
N LEU A 190 5.18 -4.51 8.42
CA LEU A 190 5.39 -3.41 7.48
C LEU A 190 4.76 -2.10 7.99
N ARG A 191 3.57 -2.15 8.58
CA ARG A 191 2.92 -0.98 9.20
C ARG A 191 3.72 -0.46 10.40
N GLN A 192 4.32 -1.35 11.20
CA GLN A 192 5.22 -0.95 12.29
C GLN A 192 6.49 -0.28 11.76
N LEU A 193 7.07 -0.79 10.66
CA LEU A 193 8.21 -0.18 9.98
C LEU A 193 7.89 1.25 9.55
N VAL A 194 6.73 1.46 8.91
CA VAL A 194 6.27 2.79 8.50
C VAL A 194 6.11 3.71 9.70
N GLY A 195 5.46 3.25 10.77
CA GLY A 195 5.31 4.03 12.00
C GLY A 195 6.65 4.44 12.61
N LYS A 196 7.60 3.50 12.68
CA LYS A 196 8.97 3.78 13.15
C LYS A 196 9.67 4.84 12.29
N ASN A 197 9.60 4.71 10.96
CA ASN A 197 10.26 5.63 10.04
C ASN A 197 9.64 7.04 10.11
N LEU A 198 8.32 7.14 10.24
CA LEU A 198 7.62 8.43 10.44
C LEU A 198 8.04 9.10 11.75
N LEU A 199 8.11 8.35 12.85
CA LEU A 199 8.57 8.88 14.15
C LEU A 199 10.03 9.33 14.09
N THR A 200 10.88 8.59 13.36
CA THR A 200 12.29 8.97 13.18
C THR A 200 12.43 10.25 12.36
N ALA A 201 11.69 10.36 11.25
CA ALA A 201 11.68 11.57 10.42
C ALA A 201 11.19 12.79 11.22
N TYR A 202 10.12 12.62 11.99
CA TYR A 202 9.59 13.63 12.89
C TYR A 202 10.61 14.05 13.97
N GLY A 203 11.31 13.08 14.59
CA GLY A 203 12.36 13.36 15.55
C GLY A 203 13.50 14.19 14.97
N TRP A 204 13.88 13.96 13.71
CA TRP A 204 14.87 14.78 13.02
C TRP A 204 14.38 16.20 12.75
N GLU A 205 13.14 16.38 12.30
CA GLU A 205 12.56 17.71 12.10
C GLU A 205 12.56 18.51 13.41
N VAL A 206 12.13 17.90 14.50
CA VAL A 206 12.11 18.55 15.82
C VAL A 206 13.53 18.88 16.31
N SER A 207 14.51 18.00 16.10
CA SER A 207 15.91 18.24 16.53
C SER A 207 16.60 19.36 15.77
N GLU A 208 16.14 19.73 14.60
CA GLU A 208 16.66 20.81 13.76
C GLU A 208 15.97 22.16 14.02
N MET A 209 14.89 22.18 14.79
CA MET A 209 14.16 23.41 15.10
C MET A 209 14.93 24.29 16.10
N SER A 210 14.94 25.58 15.83
CA SER A 210 15.35 26.57 16.82
C SER A 210 14.35 26.55 18.02
N PRO A 211 14.75 27.01 19.24
CA PRO A 211 13.84 27.10 20.36
C PRO A 211 12.54 27.87 20.06
N PHE A 212 12.63 28.93 19.24
CA PHE A 212 11.46 29.68 18.78
C PHE A 212 10.62 28.91 17.78
N GLY A 213 11.26 28.17 16.86
CA GLY A 213 10.60 27.27 15.92
C GLY A 213 9.83 26.15 16.62
N MET A 214 10.43 25.57 17.69
CA MET A 214 9.81 24.55 18.51
C MET A 214 8.58 25.08 19.26
N ALA A 215 8.64 26.26 19.84
CA ALA A 215 7.50 26.89 20.51
C ALA A 215 6.34 27.12 19.51
N LYS A 216 6.63 27.68 18.33
CA LYS A 216 5.63 27.90 17.26
C LYS A 216 5.02 26.57 16.79
N PHE A 217 5.82 25.54 16.63
CA PHE A 217 5.39 24.20 16.22
C PHE A 217 4.44 23.57 17.24
N VAL A 218 4.75 23.64 18.54
CA VAL A 218 3.89 23.13 19.60
C VAL A 218 2.54 23.87 19.62
N VAL A 219 2.56 25.20 19.51
CA VAL A 219 1.33 26.02 19.46
C VAL A 219 0.49 25.67 18.24
N SER A 220 1.10 25.52 17.05
CA SER A 220 0.41 25.12 15.83
C SER A 220 -0.25 23.74 15.94
N ASN A 221 0.50 22.75 16.46
CA ASN A 221 -0.05 21.40 16.65
C ASN A 221 -1.21 21.36 17.65
N ILE A 222 -1.13 22.11 18.74
CA ILE A 222 -2.23 22.22 19.69
C ILE A 222 -3.44 22.88 19.03
N GLY A 223 -3.24 23.94 18.23
CA GLY A 223 -4.28 24.61 17.46
C GLY A 223 -4.98 23.65 16.48
N ASP A 224 -4.19 22.88 15.74
CA ASP A 224 -4.71 21.89 14.78
C ASP A 224 -5.50 20.76 15.46
N ILE A 225 -5.03 20.27 16.61
CA ILE A 225 -5.75 19.26 17.41
C ILE A 225 -7.09 19.81 17.90
N LEU A 226 -7.11 21.04 18.40
CA LEU A 226 -8.33 21.69 18.87
C LEU A 226 -9.31 21.94 17.72
N THR A 227 -8.82 22.39 16.56
CA THR A 227 -9.64 22.62 15.36
C THR A 227 -10.22 21.32 14.82
N ARG A 228 -9.44 20.26 14.76
CA ARG A 228 -9.92 18.93 14.33
C ARG A 228 -10.95 18.36 15.30
N ARG A 229 -10.76 18.53 16.60
CA ARG A 229 -11.74 18.09 17.60
C ARG A 229 -13.05 18.88 17.53
N SER A 230 -12.99 20.19 17.31
CA SER A 230 -14.20 21.02 17.13
C SER A 230 -14.90 20.73 15.79
N GLY A 231 -14.16 20.48 14.71
CA GLY A 231 -14.70 20.09 13.41
C GLY A 231 -15.40 18.72 13.43
N ILE A 232 -14.86 17.75 14.17
CA ILE A 232 -15.49 16.44 14.38
C ILE A 232 -16.79 16.59 15.16
N ALA A 233 -16.83 17.43 16.20
CA ALA A 233 -18.04 17.70 16.97
C ALA A 233 -19.12 18.35 16.10
N ALA A 234 -18.76 19.31 15.25
CA ALA A 234 -19.70 19.96 14.33
C ALA A 234 -20.24 18.98 13.25
N SER A 235 -19.40 18.09 12.73
CA SER A 235 -19.82 17.07 11.75
C SER A 235 -20.75 16.00 12.35
N VAL A 236 -20.55 15.63 13.61
CA VAL A 236 -21.44 14.68 14.30
C VAL A 236 -22.81 15.32 14.57
N GLN A 237 -22.84 16.60 14.92
CA GLN A 237 -24.08 17.31 15.19
C GLN A 237 -24.92 17.52 13.91
N SER A 238 -24.29 17.70 12.74
CA SER A 238 -24.99 17.80 11.45
C SER A 238 -25.50 16.47 10.90
N LEU A 239 -25.15 15.34 11.51
CA LEU A 239 -25.65 14.02 11.14
C LEU A 239 -26.80 13.53 12.05
N SER A 240 -27.08 14.27 13.14
CA SER A 240 -28.16 13.98 14.09
C SER A 240 -29.42 14.85 13.87
N ASP A 241 -29.36 15.84 12.99
CA ASP A 241 -30.48 16.65 12.49
C ASP A 241 -30.88 16.14 11.08
#